data_ff368b17d0e4df32217b921b41863797
#
_entry.id   ff368b17d0e4df32217b921b41863797
#
_cell.length_a   1.000
_cell.length_b   1.000
_cell.length_c   1.000
_cell.angle_alpha   90.00
_cell.angle_beta   90.00
_cell.angle_gamma   90.00
#
_symmetry.space_group_name_H-M   'P 1'
#
loop_
_entity.id
_entity.type
_entity.pdbx_description
1 polymer ?
#
loop_
_entity_poly.entity_id
_entity_poly.type
_entity_poly.pdbx_seq_one_letter_code
_entity_poly.pdbx_strand_id
1 'polypeptide(L)'
;MLLALCWAAGPALPKEEPLWEYGLGVGAVAFADYRGSAAWHVYPLPIPYVTYNGKFLKSDRDGVRGTLFNQHHIELNLSLHATTPVRNDEERGGMPDLKPTVEIGPSMDLHLWRSEDAKFKFDLRLPLRAAFTLEALPRMIGWTFTPRFNLDIADPMRFTGWNLGLLIGPLFADRRYHDYFYSVAPQYATATRPVYQAVGGYAGTQAIVALSKRFPNFWVGAYVRYDSLAGAVFVDSPLVQRQSYWSTGFGISWMIHRSSTLVEVPD
;
A
#
# COMPACT_ATOMS: atom_id res chain seq x y z
N MET A 1 23.19 -2.41 51.63
CA MET A 1 22.19 -1.34 51.50
C MET A 1 22.37 -0.75 50.09
N LEU A 2 21.71 -1.31 49.07
CA LEU A 2 21.77 -0.90 47.66
C LEU A 2 20.57 0.01 47.41
N LEU A 3 20.85 1.30 47.13
CA LEU A 3 19.86 2.29 46.71
C LEU A 3 19.53 2.03 45.24
N ALA A 4 18.32 1.53 44.96
CA ALA A 4 17.73 1.48 43.62
C ALA A 4 17.24 2.89 43.29
N LEU A 5 17.96 3.59 42.39
CA LEU A 5 17.42 4.79 41.72
C LEU A 5 16.35 4.34 40.70
N CYS A 6 15.10 4.49 41.10
CA CYS A 6 13.97 4.51 40.13
C CYS A 6 14.07 5.81 39.34
N TRP A 7 14.55 5.73 38.10
CA TRP A 7 14.34 6.79 37.13
C TRP A 7 12.89 6.65 36.62
N ALA A 8 12.04 7.53 37.15
CA ALA A 8 10.73 7.76 36.58
C ALA A 8 10.94 8.39 35.19
N ALA A 9 10.67 7.65 34.14
CA ALA A 9 10.52 8.21 32.80
C ALA A 9 9.34 9.20 32.88
N GLY A 10 9.62 10.50 32.75
CA GLY A 10 8.57 11.50 32.61
C GLY A 10 7.73 11.23 31.37
N PRO A 11 6.44 11.64 31.36
CA PRO A 11 5.59 11.51 30.18
C PRO A 11 6.28 12.17 28.98
N ALA A 12 6.38 11.47 27.86
CA ALA A 12 6.86 12.05 26.61
C ALA A 12 6.00 13.27 26.29
N LEU A 13 6.62 14.43 26.11
CA LEU A 13 5.90 15.65 25.74
C LEU A 13 5.30 15.42 24.34
N PRO A 14 4.01 15.71 24.14
CA PRO A 14 3.37 15.59 22.85
C PRO A 14 4.15 16.41 21.81
N LYS A 15 4.43 15.80 20.66
CA LYS A 15 5.17 16.44 19.59
C LYS A 15 4.22 17.39 18.85
N GLU A 16 4.57 18.68 18.83
CA GLU A 16 3.85 19.65 18.03
C GLU A 16 4.26 19.53 16.56
N GLU A 17 3.29 19.30 15.69
CA GLU A 17 3.48 19.25 14.24
C GLU A 17 2.55 20.23 13.53
N PRO A 18 2.91 20.76 12.35
CA PRO A 18 2.03 21.60 11.54
C PRO A 18 0.70 20.88 11.26
N LEU A 19 -0.42 21.59 11.34
CA LEU A 19 -1.73 21.04 11.02
C LEU A 19 -1.74 20.44 9.61
N TRP A 20 -1.05 21.07 8.66
CA TRP A 20 -0.86 20.54 7.32
C TRP A 20 0.47 21.00 6.71
N GLU A 21 1.00 20.15 5.86
CA GLU A 21 2.13 20.44 4.97
C GLU A 21 1.82 19.90 3.58
N TYR A 22 2.22 20.62 2.54
CA TYR A 22 2.19 20.07 1.19
C TYR A 22 3.49 20.35 0.45
N GLY A 23 3.75 19.48 -0.50
CA GLY A 23 4.93 19.52 -1.32
C GLY A 23 4.72 18.80 -2.64
N LEU A 24 5.70 18.89 -3.48
CA LEU A 24 5.73 18.20 -4.77
C LEU A 24 7.12 17.59 -4.97
N GLY A 25 7.13 16.43 -5.56
CA GLY A 25 8.34 15.70 -5.83
C GLY A 25 8.29 14.92 -7.11
N VAL A 26 9.35 14.17 -7.32
CA VAL A 26 9.50 13.25 -8.44
C VAL A 26 9.97 11.90 -7.94
N GLY A 27 9.61 10.87 -8.66
CA GLY A 27 10.04 9.52 -8.39
C GLY A 27 9.85 8.61 -9.58
N ALA A 28 10.22 7.36 -9.39
CA ALA A 28 9.97 6.32 -10.36
C ALA A 28 9.50 5.07 -9.64
N VAL A 29 8.58 4.36 -10.26
CA VAL A 29 8.13 3.04 -9.84
C VAL A 29 8.28 2.06 -10.99
N ALA A 30 8.63 0.84 -10.64
CA ALA A 30 8.88 -0.23 -11.58
C ALA A 30 8.11 -1.47 -11.13
N PHE A 31 7.19 -1.95 -11.96
CA PHE A 31 6.32 -3.09 -11.66
C PHE A 31 5.78 -3.77 -12.91
N ALA A 32 5.24 -4.99 -12.75
CA ALA A 32 4.58 -5.73 -13.80
C ALA A 32 3.19 -5.14 -14.12
N ASP A 33 2.73 -5.24 -15.34
CA ASP A 33 1.46 -4.69 -15.83
C ASP A 33 0.27 -5.10 -14.96
N TYR A 34 0.22 -6.36 -14.59
CA TYR A 34 -0.68 -6.92 -13.58
C TYR A 34 0.04 -8.07 -12.86
N ARG A 35 -0.55 -8.55 -11.79
CA ARG A 35 0.05 -9.64 -11.03
C ARG A 35 0.09 -10.93 -11.86
N GLY A 36 1.31 -11.39 -12.18
CA GLY A 36 1.55 -12.55 -13.05
C GLY A 36 1.88 -12.22 -14.49
N SER A 37 1.84 -10.96 -14.93
CA SER A 37 2.35 -10.55 -16.24
C SER A 37 3.87 -10.68 -16.31
N ALA A 38 4.40 -11.02 -17.50
CA ALA A 38 5.82 -10.97 -17.80
C ALA A 38 6.28 -9.55 -18.20
N ALA A 39 5.36 -8.72 -18.71
CA ALA A 39 5.63 -7.35 -19.08
C ALA A 39 5.88 -6.48 -17.85
N TRP A 40 6.94 -5.69 -17.88
CA TRP A 40 7.40 -4.88 -16.76
C TRP A 40 7.81 -3.49 -17.23
N HIS A 41 7.35 -2.47 -16.55
CA HIS A 41 7.53 -1.10 -16.95
C HIS A 41 8.06 -0.22 -15.82
N VAL A 42 8.78 0.83 -16.21
CA VAL A 42 9.21 1.90 -15.31
C VAL A 42 8.39 3.15 -15.62
N TYR A 43 7.72 3.67 -14.61
CA TYR A 43 6.91 4.87 -14.70
C TYR A 43 7.53 6.00 -13.89
N PRO A 44 7.95 7.10 -14.52
CA PRO A 44 8.23 8.34 -13.79
C PRO A 44 6.91 8.92 -13.30
N LEU A 45 6.85 9.31 -12.04
CA LEU A 45 5.63 9.82 -11.41
C LEU A 45 5.91 11.13 -10.66
N PRO A 46 5.01 12.13 -10.75
CA PRO A 46 4.97 13.20 -9.77
C PRO A 46 4.57 12.60 -8.41
N ILE A 47 5.25 13.01 -7.36
CA ILE A 47 4.96 12.57 -5.98
C ILE A 47 4.41 13.75 -5.21
N PRO A 48 3.09 13.89 -5.07
CA PRO A 48 2.52 14.85 -4.16
C PRO A 48 2.86 14.44 -2.72
N TYR A 49 3.37 15.36 -1.95
CA TYR A 49 3.57 15.21 -0.51
C TYR A 49 2.48 16.03 0.20
N VAL A 50 1.65 15.38 0.96
CA VAL A 50 0.60 16.03 1.75
C VAL A 50 0.55 15.35 3.10
N THR A 51 0.77 16.12 4.16
CA THR A 51 0.48 15.68 5.52
C THR A 51 -0.61 16.56 6.11
N TYR A 52 -1.53 15.95 6.82
CA TYR A 52 -2.60 16.65 7.52
C TYR A 52 -2.85 15.95 8.86
N ASN A 53 -2.67 16.71 9.93
CA ASN A 53 -2.74 16.24 11.31
C ASN A 53 -4.08 16.67 11.97
N GLY A 54 -5.18 16.62 11.21
CA GLY A 54 -6.51 16.93 11.74
C GLY A 54 -7.13 15.79 12.56
N LYS A 55 -8.22 16.11 13.27
CA LYS A 55 -8.90 15.14 14.16
C LYS A 55 -9.59 13.99 13.41
N PHE A 56 -10.08 14.23 12.18
CA PHE A 56 -10.87 13.27 11.41
C PHE A 56 -10.17 12.75 10.15
N LEU A 57 -9.19 13.48 9.63
CA LEU A 57 -8.43 13.10 8.47
C LEU A 57 -6.95 13.22 8.83
N LYS A 58 -6.20 12.17 8.58
CA LYS A 58 -4.75 12.16 8.67
C LYS A 58 -4.17 11.75 7.33
N SER A 59 -3.17 12.45 6.88
CA SER A 59 -2.37 12.05 5.73
C SER A 59 -0.93 12.01 6.19
N ASP A 60 -0.36 10.84 6.19
CA ASP A 60 1.00 10.61 6.65
C ASP A 60 1.71 9.57 5.76
N ARG A 61 2.80 9.01 6.24
CA ARG A 61 3.61 8.00 5.55
C ARG A 61 2.84 6.73 5.19
N ASP A 62 1.81 6.42 5.93
CA ASP A 62 0.99 5.22 5.76
C ASP A 62 -0.15 5.43 4.74
N GLY A 63 -0.25 6.65 4.19
CA GLY A 63 -1.24 7.04 3.19
C GLY A 63 -2.27 8.04 3.70
N VAL A 64 -3.31 8.27 2.90
CA VAL A 64 -4.45 9.09 3.32
C VAL A 64 -5.39 8.21 4.12
N ARG A 65 -5.58 8.54 5.39
CA ARG A 65 -6.49 7.84 6.30
C ARG A 65 -7.57 8.79 6.76
N GLY A 66 -8.82 8.42 6.52
CA GLY A 66 -9.95 9.03 7.20
C GLY A 66 -10.19 8.27 8.49
N THR A 67 -9.74 8.78 9.64
CA THR A 67 -10.00 8.14 10.92
C THR A 67 -11.49 8.27 11.24
N LEU A 68 -12.25 7.22 11.03
CA LEU A 68 -13.68 7.15 11.36
C LEU A 68 -13.90 6.90 12.85
N PHE A 69 -12.96 6.17 13.46
CA PHE A 69 -13.01 5.81 14.86
C PHE A 69 -11.62 5.42 15.35
N ASN A 70 -11.19 5.93 16.51
CA ASN A 70 -9.91 5.59 17.10
C ASN A 70 -10.11 5.33 18.60
N GLN A 71 -9.84 4.09 19.03
CA GLN A 71 -9.66 3.70 20.43
C GLN A 71 -8.26 3.12 20.61
N HIS A 72 -7.78 3.00 21.84
CA HIS A 72 -6.42 2.59 22.19
C HIS A 72 -5.83 1.41 21.39
N HIS A 73 -6.66 0.50 20.86
CA HIS A 73 -6.20 -0.70 20.16
C HIS A 73 -6.80 -0.90 18.77
N ILE A 74 -7.78 -0.09 18.35
CA ILE A 74 -8.51 -0.27 17.10
C ILE A 74 -8.70 1.07 16.43
N GLU A 75 -8.26 1.17 15.18
CA GLU A 75 -8.49 2.32 14.31
C GLU A 75 -9.25 1.88 13.07
N LEU A 76 -10.31 2.60 12.72
CA LEU A 76 -11.06 2.38 11.48
C LEU A 76 -10.70 3.49 10.49
N ASN A 77 -10.13 3.08 9.37
CA ASN A 77 -9.59 3.95 8.34
C ASN A 77 -10.28 3.75 6.99
N LEU A 78 -10.11 4.71 6.08
CA LEU A 78 -10.40 4.55 4.67
C LEU A 78 -9.14 4.07 3.94
N SER A 79 -9.23 2.92 3.29
CA SER A 79 -8.14 2.35 2.48
C SER A 79 -8.37 2.61 1.00
N LEU A 80 -7.33 3.05 0.32
CA LEU A 80 -7.31 3.31 -1.13
C LEU A 80 -6.17 2.52 -1.78
N HIS A 81 -6.43 1.99 -2.98
CA HIS A 81 -5.42 1.40 -3.86
C HIS A 81 -5.76 1.72 -5.31
N ALA A 82 -4.77 1.84 -6.17
CA ALA A 82 -4.98 2.11 -7.60
C ALA A 82 -3.99 1.31 -8.45
N THR A 83 -4.42 0.99 -9.68
CA THR A 83 -3.57 0.37 -10.70
C THR A 83 -3.46 1.25 -11.93
N THR A 84 -2.37 1.08 -12.67
CA THR A 84 -2.19 1.70 -13.98
C THR A 84 -3.00 0.99 -15.07
N PRO A 85 -3.29 1.64 -16.20
CA PRO A 85 -3.87 0.97 -17.37
C PRO A 85 -2.83 0.02 -17.97
N VAL A 86 -3.29 -1.11 -18.50
CA VAL A 86 -2.47 -2.06 -19.28
C VAL A 86 -2.91 -2.02 -20.74
N ARG A 87 -2.00 -1.64 -21.61
CA ARG A 87 -2.24 -1.53 -23.06
C ARG A 87 -1.18 -2.31 -23.82
N ASN A 88 -1.59 -2.94 -24.92
CA ASN A 88 -0.68 -3.67 -25.79
C ASN A 88 0.14 -4.77 -25.09
N ASP A 89 -0.42 -5.38 -24.06
CA ASP A 89 0.20 -6.53 -23.39
C ASP A 89 0.13 -7.76 -24.33
N GLU A 90 1.27 -8.41 -24.57
CA GLU A 90 1.38 -9.50 -25.53
C GLU A 90 0.54 -10.72 -25.14
N GLU A 91 0.47 -11.04 -23.84
CA GLU A 91 -0.32 -12.16 -23.33
C GLU A 91 -1.82 -11.93 -23.53
N ARG A 92 -2.23 -10.65 -23.62
CA ARG A 92 -3.61 -10.23 -23.85
C ARG A 92 -3.92 -9.86 -25.28
N GLY A 93 -3.04 -10.16 -26.25
CA GLY A 93 -3.21 -9.79 -27.65
C GLY A 93 -4.62 -10.12 -28.19
N GLY A 94 -5.34 -9.11 -28.73
CA GLY A 94 -6.72 -9.22 -29.22
C GLY A 94 -7.80 -9.18 -28.14
N MET A 95 -7.45 -9.17 -26.84
CA MET A 95 -8.37 -8.93 -25.73
C MET A 95 -8.51 -7.43 -25.46
N PRO A 96 -9.59 -6.97 -24.81
CA PRO A 96 -9.70 -5.59 -24.37
C PRO A 96 -8.57 -5.20 -23.41
N ASP A 97 -8.06 -3.98 -23.56
CA ASP A 97 -7.12 -3.37 -22.60
C ASP A 97 -7.71 -3.33 -21.19
N LEU A 98 -6.85 -3.51 -20.20
CA LEU A 98 -7.24 -3.28 -18.81
C LEU A 98 -7.25 -1.77 -18.53
N LYS A 99 -8.41 -1.27 -18.12
CA LYS A 99 -8.54 0.11 -17.67
C LYS A 99 -7.82 0.30 -16.32
N PRO A 100 -7.33 1.49 -15.99
CA PRO A 100 -6.85 1.76 -14.64
C PRO A 100 -7.98 1.52 -13.66
N THR A 101 -7.66 1.03 -12.46
CA THR A 101 -8.64 0.74 -11.43
C THR A 101 -8.36 1.50 -10.15
N VAL A 102 -9.41 1.75 -9.40
CA VAL A 102 -9.34 2.25 -8.02
C VAL A 102 -10.07 1.26 -7.11
N GLU A 103 -9.45 0.96 -5.99
CA GLU A 103 -10.06 0.18 -4.92
C GLU A 103 -10.26 1.09 -3.72
N ILE A 104 -11.44 1.09 -3.13
CA ILE A 104 -11.80 1.93 -1.99
C ILE A 104 -12.64 1.14 -0.99
N GLY A 105 -12.38 1.32 0.27
CA GLY A 105 -13.16 0.68 1.33
C GLY A 105 -12.57 0.87 2.72
N PRO A 106 -13.24 0.38 3.76
CA PRO A 106 -12.76 0.45 5.14
C PRO A 106 -11.52 -0.42 5.35
N SER A 107 -10.64 0.01 6.25
CA SER A 107 -9.56 -0.78 6.85
C SER A 107 -9.71 -0.71 8.36
N MET A 108 -9.73 -1.86 9.00
CA MET A 108 -9.60 -1.95 10.46
C MET A 108 -8.15 -2.25 10.79
N ASP A 109 -7.53 -1.35 11.55
CA ASP A 109 -6.15 -1.48 11.98
C ASP A 109 -6.12 -1.82 13.47
N LEU A 110 -5.57 -2.98 13.80
CA LEU A 110 -5.43 -3.48 15.17
C LEU A 110 -4.00 -3.23 15.64
N HIS A 111 -3.84 -2.42 16.65
CA HIS A 111 -2.55 -2.14 17.29
C HIS A 111 -2.19 -3.29 18.22
N LEU A 112 -1.32 -4.20 17.74
CA LEU A 112 -0.98 -5.42 18.46
C LEU A 112 0.08 -5.16 19.53
N TRP A 113 1.08 -4.34 19.20
CA TRP A 113 2.18 -4.06 20.11
C TRP A 113 2.89 -2.74 19.77
N ARG A 114 3.36 -2.06 20.82
CA ARG A 114 4.19 -0.86 20.77
C ARG A 114 5.34 -1.02 21.76
N SER A 115 6.57 -0.63 21.39
CA SER A 115 7.66 -0.54 22.34
C SER A 115 7.48 0.68 23.28
N GLU A 116 8.05 0.63 24.48
CA GLU A 116 7.98 1.74 25.46
C GLU A 116 8.56 3.05 24.91
N ASP A 117 9.58 2.98 24.05
CA ASP A 117 10.20 4.11 23.39
C ASP A 117 9.52 4.51 22.07
N ALA A 118 8.35 3.93 21.76
CA ALA A 118 7.56 4.13 20.55
C ALA A 118 8.32 3.90 19.22
N LYS A 119 9.50 3.27 19.27
CA LYS A 119 10.32 3.00 18.06
C LYS A 119 9.82 1.84 17.25
N PHE A 120 9.12 0.89 17.86
CA PHE A 120 8.56 -0.28 17.18
C PHE A 120 7.05 -0.25 17.31
N LYS A 121 6.37 -0.37 16.17
CA LYS A 121 4.91 -0.42 16.08
C LYS A 121 4.52 -1.63 15.24
N PHE A 122 3.76 -2.54 15.85
CA PHE A 122 3.31 -3.77 15.19
C PHE A 122 1.79 -3.80 15.12
N ASP A 123 1.27 -3.82 13.90
CA ASP A 123 -0.15 -3.71 13.57
C ASP A 123 -0.61 -4.87 12.70
N LEU A 124 -1.87 -5.24 12.83
CA LEU A 124 -2.60 -6.04 11.84
C LEU A 124 -3.61 -5.13 11.15
N ARG A 125 -3.48 -4.99 9.83
CA ARG A 125 -4.35 -4.18 8.98
C ARG A 125 -5.27 -5.07 8.17
N LEU A 126 -6.57 -4.77 8.17
CA LEU A 126 -7.64 -5.58 7.57
C LEU A 126 -8.44 -4.74 6.57
N PRO A 127 -7.88 -4.33 5.42
CA PRO A 127 -8.61 -3.57 4.41
C PRO A 127 -9.54 -4.47 3.60
N LEU A 128 -10.80 -4.07 3.50
CA LEU A 128 -11.80 -4.63 2.59
C LEU A 128 -12.22 -3.54 1.60
N ARG A 129 -11.97 -3.75 0.30
CA ARG A 129 -12.16 -2.72 -0.71
C ARG A 129 -13.03 -3.20 -1.86
N ALA A 130 -13.89 -2.34 -2.36
CA ALA A 130 -14.57 -2.47 -3.64
C ALA A 130 -13.69 -1.90 -4.75
N ALA A 131 -13.55 -2.61 -5.84
CA ALA A 131 -12.72 -2.24 -6.99
C ALA A 131 -13.58 -1.75 -8.16
N PHE A 132 -13.18 -0.64 -8.76
CA PHE A 132 -13.86 0.02 -9.87
C PHE A 132 -12.87 0.38 -10.98
N THR A 133 -13.32 0.31 -12.25
CA THR A 133 -12.57 0.87 -13.37
C THR A 133 -12.62 2.40 -13.34
N LEU A 134 -11.51 3.05 -13.73
CA LEU A 134 -11.44 4.50 -13.91
C LEU A 134 -11.71 4.84 -15.38
N GLU A 135 -12.95 4.98 -15.71
CA GLU A 135 -13.46 5.36 -17.03
C GLU A 135 -14.68 6.29 -16.87
N ALA A 136 -15.19 6.86 -17.96
CA ALA A 136 -16.31 7.82 -17.90
C ALA A 136 -17.53 7.29 -17.16
N LEU A 137 -17.79 5.98 -17.23
CA LEU A 137 -18.80 5.26 -16.45
C LEU A 137 -18.09 4.16 -15.65
N PRO A 138 -17.70 4.41 -14.40
CA PRO A 138 -17.01 3.45 -13.57
C PRO A 138 -17.82 2.15 -13.42
N ARG A 139 -17.16 1.02 -13.61
CA ARG A 139 -17.77 -0.30 -13.41
C ARG A 139 -17.13 -0.97 -12.20
N MET A 140 -17.96 -1.48 -11.31
CA MET A 140 -17.48 -2.32 -10.24
C MET A 140 -16.97 -3.64 -10.80
N ILE A 141 -15.72 -3.98 -10.52
CA ILE A 141 -15.06 -5.21 -10.97
C ILE A 141 -14.87 -6.25 -9.87
N GLY A 142 -15.28 -5.97 -8.64
CA GLY A 142 -15.28 -6.95 -7.56
C GLY A 142 -14.83 -6.39 -6.22
N TRP A 143 -14.44 -7.30 -5.32
CA TRP A 143 -14.00 -7.03 -3.96
C TRP A 143 -12.62 -7.63 -3.71
N THR A 144 -11.83 -6.93 -2.92
CA THR A 144 -10.52 -7.40 -2.44
C THR A 144 -10.45 -7.33 -0.92
N PHE A 145 -9.79 -8.33 -0.32
CA PHE A 145 -9.48 -8.36 1.11
C PHE A 145 -7.99 -8.69 1.25
N THR A 146 -7.23 -7.80 1.88
CA THR A 146 -5.76 -7.91 1.91
C THR A 146 -5.22 -7.76 3.33
N PRO A 147 -5.53 -8.71 4.24
CA PRO A 147 -5.01 -8.68 5.60
C PRO A 147 -3.49 -8.71 5.58
N ARG A 148 -2.86 -7.87 6.41
CA ARG A 148 -1.40 -7.80 6.44
C ARG A 148 -0.89 -7.38 7.81
N PHE A 149 0.19 -8.00 8.23
CA PHE A 149 1.01 -7.52 9.33
C PHE A 149 1.87 -6.37 8.86
N ASN A 150 2.00 -5.36 9.70
CA ASN A 150 2.84 -4.19 9.49
C ASN A 150 3.73 -3.99 10.72
N LEU A 151 5.04 -3.88 10.49
CA LEU A 151 6.02 -3.52 11.52
C LEU A 151 6.74 -2.25 11.09
N ASP A 152 6.53 -1.17 11.83
CA ASP A 152 7.23 0.10 11.65
C ASP A 152 8.35 0.23 12.69
N ILE A 153 9.55 0.57 12.23
CA ILE A 153 10.75 0.71 13.04
C ILE A 153 11.32 2.12 12.82
N ALA A 154 11.26 2.96 13.85
CA ALA A 154 11.96 4.24 13.86
C ALA A 154 13.43 4.06 14.24
N ASP A 155 14.30 4.85 13.62
CA ASP A 155 15.75 4.83 13.83
C ASP A 155 16.39 3.43 13.69
N PRO A 156 16.11 2.68 12.61
CA PRO A 156 16.63 1.32 12.45
C PRO A 156 18.16 1.33 12.50
N MET A 157 18.75 0.37 13.22
CA MET A 157 20.22 0.25 13.39
C MET A 157 20.89 1.55 13.87
N ARG A 158 20.18 2.40 14.62
CA ARG A 158 20.64 3.73 15.12
C ARG A 158 20.81 4.79 14.03
N PHE A 159 20.27 4.59 12.82
CA PHE A 159 20.22 5.64 11.79
C PHE A 159 19.10 6.64 12.13
N THR A 160 19.44 7.70 12.83
CA THR A 160 18.49 8.69 13.34
C THR A 160 17.63 9.32 12.24
N GLY A 161 16.33 9.35 12.47
CA GLY A 161 15.31 9.96 11.59
C GLY A 161 14.96 9.09 10.37
N TRP A 162 15.51 7.89 10.21
CA TRP A 162 15.04 6.91 9.25
C TRP A 162 13.86 6.11 9.81
N ASN A 163 12.99 5.66 8.93
CA ASN A 163 11.88 4.78 9.25
C ASN A 163 11.90 3.60 8.29
N LEU A 164 11.85 2.41 8.85
CA LEU A 164 11.77 1.14 8.13
C LEU A 164 10.39 0.54 8.35
N GLY A 165 9.64 0.32 7.27
CA GLY A 165 8.35 -0.36 7.26
C GLY A 165 8.50 -1.76 6.65
N LEU A 166 7.96 -2.76 7.34
CA LEU A 166 7.91 -4.15 6.87
C LEU A 166 6.44 -4.58 6.85
N LEU A 167 5.94 -4.98 5.67
CA LEU A 167 4.57 -5.45 5.51
C LEU A 167 4.60 -6.84 4.89
N ILE A 168 3.73 -7.72 5.39
CA ILE A 168 3.52 -9.04 4.78
C ILE A 168 2.08 -9.48 4.97
N GLY A 169 1.49 -10.09 3.96
CA GLY A 169 0.15 -10.65 4.07
C GLY A 169 -0.37 -11.30 2.79
N PRO A 170 -1.39 -12.15 2.93
CA PRO A 170 -2.10 -12.72 1.81
C PRO A 170 -3.05 -11.70 1.15
N LEU A 171 -3.40 -11.98 -0.09
CA LEU A 171 -4.42 -11.26 -0.83
C LEU A 171 -5.55 -12.24 -1.17
N PHE A 172 -6.77 -11.77 -1.07
CA PHE A 172 -7.98 -12.47 -1.49
C PHE A 172 -8.81 -11.55 -2.38
N ALA A 173 -9.45 -12.11 -3.40
CA ALA A 173 -10.42 -11.37 -4.18
C ALA A 173 -11.59 -12.28 -4.60
N ASP A 174 -12.71 -11.66 -4.91
CA ASP A 174 -13.86 -12.39 -5.40
C ASP A 174 -13.66 -12.83 -6.86
N ARG A 175 -14.55 -13.69 -7.35
CA ARG A 175 -14.52 -14.18 -8.72
C ARG A 175 -14.57 -13.04 -9.73
N ARG A 176 -15.38 -12.01 -9.50
CA ARG A 176 -15.59 -10.91 -10.43
C ARG A 176 -14.31 -10.09 -10.64
N TYR A 177 -13.52 -9.90 -9.55
CA TYR A 177 -12.20 -9.26 -9.63
C TYR A 177 -11.22 -10.12 -10.43
N HIS A 178 -11.16 -11.43 -10.15
CA HIS A 178 -10.26 -12.32 -10.88
C HIS A 178 -10.68 -12.50 -12.35
N ASP A 179 -11.97 -12.52 -12.66
CA ASP A 179 -12.48 -12.57 -14.05
C ASP A 179 -11.96 -11.39 -14.88
N TYR A 180 -11.93 -10.18 -14.29
CA TYR A 180 -11.46 -8.99 -14.99
C TYR A 180 -10.01 -9.09 -15.44
N PHE A 181 -9.14 -9.71 -14.65
CA PHE A 181 -7.70 -9.79 -14.92
C PHE A 181 -7.30 -11.10 -15.62
N TYR A 182 -7.92 -12.23 -15.30
CA TYR A 182 -7.39 -13.57 -15.58
C TYR A 182 -8.28 -14.47 -16.43
N SER A 183 -9.54 -14.12 -16.69
CA SER A 183 -10.40 -14.95 -17.54
C SER A 183 -10.12 -14.71 -19.02
N VAL A 184 -10.22 -15.79 -19.81
CA VAL A 184 -10.12 -15.79 -21.26
C VAL A 184 -11.45 -16.31 -21.82
N ALA A 185 -12.24 -15.41 -22.40
CA ALA A 185 -13.51 -15.78 -23.04
C ALA A 185 -13.27 -16.54 -24.37
N PRO A 186 -14.23 -17.38 -24.84
CA PRO A 186 -14.05 -18.21 -26.05
C PRO A 186 -13.62 -17.45 -27.28
N GLN A 187 -14.13 -16.23 -27.49
CA GLN A 187 -13.77 -15.40 -28.67
C GLN A 187 -12.32 -14.89 -28.64
N TYR A 188 -11.63 -14.97 -27.52
CA TYR A 188 -10.24 -14.55 -27.35
C TYR A 188 -9.28 -15.74 -27.21
N ALA A 189 -9.80 -16.96 -27.24
CA ALA A 189 -8.98 -18.16 -27.14
C ALA A 189 -8.10 -18.35 -28.37
N THR A 190 -6.89 -18.84 -28.15
CA THR A 190 -5.92 -19.23 -29.19
C THR A 190 -5.31 -20.60 -28.84
N ALA A 191 -4.49 -21.15 -29.70
CA ALA A 191 -3.79 -22.40 -29.41
C ALA A 191 -2.88 -22.32 -28.18
N THR A 192 -2.29 -21.14 -27.91
CA THR A 192 -1.41 -20.89 -26.77
C THR A 192 -2.11 -20.26 -25.58
N ARG A 193 -3.33 -19.76 -25.77
CA ARG A 193 -4.14 -19.11 -24.74
C ARG A 193 -5.55 -19.72 -24.75
N PRO A 194 -5.76 -20.88 -24.12
CA PRO A 194 -7.04 -21.55 -24.05
C PRO A 194 -8.09 -20.76 -23.27
N VAL A 195 -9.37 -21.11 -23.43
CA VAL A 195 -10.47 -20.61 -22.62
C VAL A 195 -10.14 -20.87 -21.14
N TYR A 196 -10.29 -19.84 -20.32
CA TYR A 196 -10.09 -19.96 -18.87
C TYR A 196 -11.14 -19.11 -18.14
N GLN A 197 -11.68 -19.66 -17.07
CA GLN A 197 -12.62 -18.96 -16.20
C GLN A 197 -12.05 -18.90 -14.78
N ALA A 198 -11.72 -17.68 -14.35
CA ALA A 198 -11.18 -17.47 -13.01
C ALA A 198 -12.23 -17.70 -11.93
N VAL A 199 -11.78 -18.06 -10.74
CA VAL A 199 -12.59 -18.25 -9.55
C VAL A 199 -12.16 -17.29 -8.45
N GLY A 200 -13.02 -17.02 -7.46
CA GLY A 200 -12.68 -16.20 -6.30
C GLY A 200 -11.89 -17.00 -5.27
N GLY A 201 -11.08 -16.31 -4.49
CA GLY A 201 -10.32 -16.91 -3.40
C GLY A 201 -8.95 -16.27 -3.19
N TYR A 202 -7.99 -17.08 -2.73
CA TYR A 202 -6.64 -16.65 -2.47
C TYR A 202 -5.93 -16.20 -3.75
N ALA A 203 -5.37 -15.01 -3.69
CA ALA A 203 -4.72 -14.32 -4.81
C ALA A 203 -3.20 -14.23 -4.68
N GLY A 204 -2.59 -14.92 -3.74
CA GLY A 204 -1.16 -14.91 -3.48
C GLY A 204 -0.78 -14.10 -2.25
N THR A 205 0.53 -13.99 -2.00
CA THR A 205 1.09 -13.25 -0.85
C THR A 205 1.98 -12.12 -1.34
N GLN A 206 2.01 -11.04 -0.57
CA GLN A 206 2.84 -9.88 -0.83
C GLN A 206 3.70 -9.57 0.39
N ALA A 207 4.97 -9.22 0.16
CA ALA A 207 5.88 -8.68 1.17
C ALA A 207 6.47 -7.37 0.67
N ILE A 208 6.55 -6.36 1.55
CA ILE A 208 7.09 -5.03 1.24
C ILE A 208 8.10 -4.64 2.30
N VAL A 209 9.23 -4.11 1.85
CA VAL A 209 10.20 -3.40 2.68
C VAL A 209 10.26 -1.97 2.18
N ALA A 210 10.00 -1.01 3.04
CA ALA A 210 10.02 0.40 2.72
C ALA A 210 10.95 1.15 3.67
N LEU A 211 11.76 2.05 3.13
CA LEU A 211 12.66 2.90 3.90
C LEU A 211 12.40 4.35 3.55
N SER A 212 12.27 5.21 4.56
CA SER A 212 12.03 6.63 4.33
C SER A 212 12.67 7.50 5.38
N LYS A 213 12.96 8.76 5.01
CA LYS A 213 13.42 9.79 5.93
C LYS A 213 12.82 11.14 5.58
N ARG A 214 12.39 11.85 6.61
CA ARG A 214 11.97 13.25 6.52
C ARG A 214 13.12 14.15 6.97
N PHE A 215 13.53 15.01 6.06
CA PHE A 215 14.44 16.12 6.34
C PHE A 215 13.63 17.41 6.55
N PRO A 216 14.24 18.51 7.04
CA PRO A 216 13.49 19.75 7.28
C PRO A 216 12.73 20.29 6.07
N ASN A 217 13.27 20.14 4.85
CA ASN A 217 12.72 20.72 3.63
C ASN A 217 12.34 19.72 2.55
N PHE A 218 12.65 18.43 2.74
CA PHE A 218 12.31 17.39 1.78
C PHE A 218 12.13 16.02 2.46
N TRP A 219 11.44 15.14 1.79
CA TRP A 219 11.26 13.75 2.15
C TRP A 219 11.85 12.86 1.08
N VAL A 220 12.45 11.75 1.48
CA VAL A 220 12.89 10.68 0.58
C VAL A 220 12.29 9.36 1.02
N GLY A 221 11.98 8.50 0.06
CA GLY A 221 11.49 7.17 0.32
C GLY A 221 11.79 6.21 -0.82
N ALA A 222 11.96 4.94 -0.47
CA ALA A 222 12.11 3.86 -1.42
C ALA A 222 11.43 2.60 -0.86
N TYR A 223 10.97 1.72 -1.74
CA TYR A 223 10.45 0.43 -1.35
C TYR A 223 10.86 -0.67 -2.34
N VAL A 224 10.89 -1.88 -1.82
CA VAL A 224 10.95 -3.10 -2.61
C VAL A 224 9.78 -3.98 -2.19
N ARG A 225 9.05 -4.51 -3.17
CA ARG A 225 7.91 -5.40 -2.98
C ARG A 225 8.18 -6.73 -3.70
N TYR A 226 7.91 -7.80 -3.01
CA TYR A 226 7.90 -9.14 -3.56
C TYR A 226 6.47 -9.68 -3.57
N ASP A 227 6.01 -10.17 -4.70
CA ASP A 227 4.74 -10.83 -4.89
C ASP A 227 4.94 -12.29 -5.24
N SER A 228 4.23 -13.19 -4.56
CA SER A 228 4.16 -14.61 -4.84
C SER A 228 2.73 -15.01 -5.17
N LEU A 229 2.54 -15.66 -6.30
CA LEU A 229 1.26 -16.24 -6.72
C LEU A 229 1.18 -17.75 -6.45
N ALA A 230 2.15 -18.31 -5.71
CA ALA A 230 2.12 -19.72 -5.34
C ALA A 230 0.81 -20.05 -4.61
N GLY A 231 0.06 -21.00 -5.15
CA GLY A 231 -1.26 -21.40 -4.62
C GLY A 231 -2.42 -20.43 -4.90
N ALA A 232 -2.20 -19.37 -5.67
CA ALA A 232 -3.29 -18.49 -6.10
C ALA A 232 -4.31 -19.27 -6.94
N VAL A 233 -5.60 -19.02 -6.73
CA VAL A 233 -6.68 -19.78 -7.41
C VAL A 233 -6.74 -19.57 -8.92
N PHE A 234 -6.02 -18.59 -9.43
CA PHE A 234 -5.92 -18.29 -10.87
C PHE A 234 -4.52 -18.56 -11.46
N VAL A 235 -3.65 -19.26 -10.72
CA VAL A 235 -2.25 -19.49 -11.15
C VAL A 235 -2.14 -20.24 -12.48
N ASP A 236 -3.14 -21.06 -12.81
CA ASP A 236 -3.22 -21.84 -14.06
C ASP A 236 -3.83 -21.03 -15.22
N SER A 237 -4.16 -19.76 -15.03
CA SER A 237 -4.60 -18.91 -16.14
C SER A 237 -3.49 -18.74 -17.17
N PRO A 238 -3.79 -18.85 -18.48
CA PRO A 238 -2.80 -18.61 -19.54
C PRO A 238 -2.28 -17.17 -19.57
N LEU A 239 -2.92 -16.25 -18.83
CA LEU A 239 -2.48 -14.87 -18.64
C LEU A 239 -1.44 -14.73 -17.49
N VAL A 240 -1.17 -15.80 -16.73
CA VAL A 240 -0.15 -15.81 -15.68
C VAL A 240 1.15 -16.39 -16.22
N GLN A 241 2.12 -15.54 -16.52
CA GLN A 241 3.42 -15.92 -17.06
C GLN A 241 4.50 -16.00 -15.98
N ARG A 242 4.29 -15.31 -14.85
CA ARG A 242 5.21 -15.29 -13.72
C ARG A 242 4.47 -15.59 -12.41
N GLN A 243 4.93 -16.58 -11.68
CA GLN A 243 4.38 -16.90 -10.35
C GLN A 243 5.00 -16.10 -9.22
N SER A 244 6.08 -15.39 -9.48
CA SER A 244 6.69 -14.44 -8.55
C SER A 244 7.38 -13.31 -9.29
N TYR A 245 7.37 -12.12 -8.70
CA TYR A 245 8.02 -10.95 -9.28
C TYR A 245 8.34 -9.91 -8.22
N TRP A 246 9.24 -9.00 -8.58
CA TRP A 246 9.64 -7.87 -7.76
C TRP A 246 9.04 -6.58 -8.33
N SER A 247 8.76 -5.65 -7.44
CA SER A 247 8.44 -4.26 -7.80
C SER A 247 9.22 -3.33 -6.89
N THR A 248 9.60 -2.18 -7.39
CA THR A 248 10.37 -1.22 -6.62
C THR A 248 9.95 0.21 -6.95
N GLY A 249 10.22 1.11 -6.05
CA GLY A 249 10.02 2.52 -6.29
C GLY A 249 10.86 3.37 -5.37
N PHE A 250 11.14 4.57 -5.82
CA PHE A 250 11.80 5.59 -5.01
C PHE A 250 11.22 6.96 -5.33
N GLY A 251 11.38 7.90 -4.40
CA GLY A 251 10.94 9.26 -4.61
C GLY A 251 11.58 10.24 -3.67
N ILE A 252 11.58 11.49 -4.11
CA ILE A 252 11.94 12.65 -3.33
C ILE A 252 10.84 13.70 -3.49
N SER A 253 10.40 14.30 -2.41
CA SER A 253 9.41 15.39 -2.42
C SER A 253 9.89 16.54 -1.58
N TRP A 254 9.81 17.76 -2.11
CA TRP A 254 10.14 18.99 -1.41
C TRP A 254 8.89 19.58 -0.76
N MET A 255 8.99 19.98 0.51
CA MET A 255 7.95 20.72 1.20
C MET A 255 7.94 22.15 0.69
N ILE A 256 6.82 22.55 0.08
CA ILE A 256 6.64 23.89 -0.50
C ILE A 256 6.05 24.80 0.55
N HIS A 257 5.11 24.31 1.34
CA HIS A 257 4.41 25.11 2.32
C HIS A 257 3.93 24.28 3.51
N ARG A 258 3.84 24.92 4.68
CA ARG A 258 3.34 24.33 5.93
C ARG A 258 2.48 25.32 6.71
N SER A 259 1.54 24.79 7.47
CA SER A 259 0.69 25.60 8.35
C SER A 259 1.52 26.25 9.47
N SER A 260 1.18 27.47 9.80
CA SER A 260 1.64 28.12 11.03
C SER A 260 0.91 27.61 12.27
N THR A 261 -0.24 26.95 12.11
CA THR A 261 -0.97 26.31 13.18
C THR A 261 -0.30 24.99 13.53
N LEU A 262 0.14 24.85 14.76
CA LEU A 262 0.67 23.61 15.31
C LEU A 262 -0.44 22.84 16.02
N VAL A 263 -0.40 21.53 15.96
CA VAL A 263 -1.31 20.61 16.65
C VAL A 263 -0.50 19.55 17.38
N GLU A 264 -0.98 19.13 18.53
CA GLU A 264 -0.41 18.01 19.26
C GLU A 264 -0.74 16.71 18.53
N VAL A 265 0.28 15.97 18.16
CA VAL A 265 0.14 14.64 17.54
C VAL A 265 0.50 13.61 18.60
N PRO A 266 -0.42 12.69 18.93
CA PRO A 266 -0.09 11.57 19.80
C PRO A 266 0.94 10.65 19.14
N ASP A 267 1.91 10.20 19.91
CA ASP A 267 2.97 9.27 19.50
C ASP A 267 2.45 7.89 19.07
#